data_7e5ffdb4b48a343a4b128543e699481d
#
_entry.id   7e5ffdb4b48a343a4b128543e699481d
#
_cell.length_a   1.000
_cell.length_b   1.000
_cell.length_c   1.000
_cell.angle_alpha   90.00
_cell.angle_beta   90.00
_cell.angle_gamma   90.00
#
_symmetry.space_group_name_H-M   'P 1'
#
loop_
_entity.id
_entity.type
_entity.pdbx_description
1 polymer ?
#
loop_
_entity_poly.entity_id
_entity_poly.type
_entity_poly.pdbx_seq_one_letter_code
_entity_poly.pdbx_strand_id
1 'polypeptide(L)'
;LADPHTASALAGCSVSAARTTLDDFVAHGLLHAAGSPLPQYEVPGCLHPLLRALAETHERPAELQLARARMLERTVRLLQSCRAITETDSPQAREKLLGMPSSLRFSSPRAAADWLRVRRPALLASARLAVADGELDTLARRLMSQLVRAMVAHYGTQAAASDLYDIHGLVLDVAERRRLPRERAAALLNLGDLDARTGRTADALARYRAALDAGREARDPYATGRAMESVGGAHLELGDYDRAADWFGRALAERLARDERADAARLYGRIGAAHTYAGRYGEAQRNWRAAVAGHRRNGDLAAQARALSELARVQEYAGRLEESLRTCREAVEWARRADDTRLRAALHLRLADSFDHLGDPASAALHRRTAERMLEEEASEEDSELEQGANTCEIRSASAED
;
A
#
# COMPACT_ATOMS: atom_id res chain seq x y z
N LEU A 1 11.35 12.38 22.60
CA LEU A 1 12.34 11.38 23.03
C LEU A 1 13.55 11.40 22.11
N ALA A 2 14.74 11.62 22.66
CA ALA A 2 16.02 11.56 21.97
C ALA A 2 16.76 10.28 22.37
N ASP A 3 17.65 9.81 21.51
CA ASP A 3 18.63 8.77 21.80
C ASP A 3 20.04 9.30 21.49
N PRO A 4 21.12 8.67 22.01
CA PRO A 4 22.49 9.16 21.80
C PRO A 4 22.87 9.29 20.32
N HIS A 5 22.34 8.44 19.45
CA HIS A 5 22.61 8.51 18.02
C HIS A 5 21.91 9.69 17.37
N THR A 6 20.68 10.00 17.76
CA THR A 6 19.96 11.19 17.26
C THR A 6 20.62 12.46 17.76
N ALA A 7 21.03 12.52 19.02
CA ALA A 7 21.78 13.64 19.58
C ALA A 7 23.15 13.84 18.89
N SER A 8 23.88 12.75 18.64
CA SER A 8 25.12 12.75 17.85
C SER A 8 24.91 13.33 16.45
N ALA A 9 23.84 12.94 15.76
CA ALA A 9 23.52 13.46 14.42
C ALA A 9 23.19 14.96 14.46
N LEU A 10 22.43 15.41 15.45
CA LEU A 10 22.11 16.83 15.65
C LEU A 10 23.35 17.66 15.94
N ALA A 11 24.12 17.24 16.95
CA ALA A 11 25.32 17.97 17.38
C ALA A 11 26.53 17.84 16.43
N GLY A 12 26.55 16.82 15.57
CA GLY A 12 27.69 16.53 14.70
C GLY A 12 28.91 15.99 15.46
N CYS A 13 28.70 15.33 16.59
CA CYS A 13 29.73 14.74 17.43
C CYS A 13 29.69 13.22 17.43
N SER A 14 30.61 12.54 18.11
CA SER A 14 30.58 11.08 18.27
C SER A 14 29.41 10.64 19.16
N VAL A 15 28.93 9.40 18.96
CA VAL A 15 27.84 8.83 19.77
C VAL A 15 28.23 8.73 21.25
N SER A 16 29.52 8.44 21.55
CA SER A 16 30.01 8.41 22.93
C SER A 16 29.98 9.79 23.57
N ALA A 17 30.45 10.83 22.87
CA ALA A 17 30.38 12.20 23.39
C ALA A 17 28.92 12.64 23.61
N ALA A 18 28.04 12.37 22.64
CA ALA A 18 26.60 12.67 22.81
C ALA A 18 26.00 11.96 24.03
N ARG A 19 26.35 10.70 24.26
CA ARG A 19 25.87 9.94 25.42
C ARG A 19 26.36 10.57 26.72
N THR A 20 27.65 10.85 26.86
CA THR A 20 28.21 11.49 28.05
C THR A 20 27.50 12.80 28.35
N THR A 21 27.32 13.67 27.35
CA THR A 21 26.60 14.93 27.52
C THR A 21 25.15 14.75 27.95
N LEU A 22 24.44 13.76 27.38
CA LEU A 22 23.06 13.46 27.76
C LEU A 22 22.97 12.94 29.19
N ASP A 23 23.91 12.08 29.61
CA ASP A 23 23.99 11.55 30.97
C ASP A 23 24.32 12.67 31.97
N ASP A 24 25.20 13.61 31.62
CA ASP A 24 25.48 14.82 32.41
C ASP A 24 24.22 15.69 32.57
N PHE A 25 23.45 15.88 31.51
CA PHE A 25 22.17 16.62 31.60
C PHE A 25 21.15 15.92 32.47
N VAL A 26 21.12 14.59 32.50
CA VAL A 26 20.29 13.82 33.46
C VAL A 26 20.76 14.05 34.88
N ALA A 27 22.07 13.99 35.12
CA ALA A 27 22.64 14.24 36.44
C ALA A 27 22.32 15.64 36.99
N HIS A 28 22.23 16.62 36.10
CA HIS A 28 21.82 18.01 36.43
C HIS A 28 20.31 18.26 36.48
N GLY A 29 19.48 17.22 36.22
CA GLY A 29 18.01 17.34 36.26
C GLY A 29 17.42 18.06 35.03
N LEU A 30 18.21 18.29 33.99
CA LEU A 30 17.77 18.93 32.72
C LEU A 30 17.07 17.97 31.77
N LEU A 31 17.34 16.67 31.92
CA LEU A 31 16.71 15.60 31.16
C LEU A 31 16.23 14.48 32.08
N HIS A 32 15.21 13.76 31.65
CA HIS A 32 14.82 12.49 32.27
C HIS A 32 15.30 11.34 31.37
N ALA A 33 15.95 10.34 32.00
CA ALA A 33 16.22 9.08 31.31
C ALA A 33 14.95 8.24 31.30
N ALA A 34 14.54 7.77 30.14
CA ALA A 34 13.38 6.92 29.92
C ALA A 34 13.76 5.74 29.03
N GLY A 35 13.16 4.58 29.29
CA GLY A 35 13.28 3.41 28.42
C GLY A 35 14.42 2.44 28.82
N SER A 36 14.12 1.17 28.64
CA SER A 36 15.03 0.01 28.74
C SER A 36 14.66 -0.94 27.61
N PRO A 37 15.56 -1.59 26.88
CA PRO A 37 17.01 -1.63 27.13
C PRO A 37 17.84 -0.52 26.46
N LEU A 38 17.21 0.33 25.61
CA LEU A 38 17.93 1.41 24.92
C LEU A 38 17.70 2.73 25.66
N PRO A 39 18.77 3.48 26.02
CA PRO A 39 18.64 4.75 26.71
C PRO A 39 17.91 5.76 25.83
N GLN A 40 16.83 6.30 26.34
CA GLN A 40 16.07 7.39 25.74
C GLN A 40 16.05 8.55 26.72
N TYR A 41 16.03 9.76 26.22
CA TYR A 41 16.10 10.98 27.00
C TYR A 41 14.92 11.88 26.64
N GLU A 42 14.31 12.46 27.65
CA GLU A 42 13.18 13.36 27.48
C GLU A 42 13.48 14.71 28.15
N VAL A 43 13.19 15.78 27.40
CA VAL A 43 13.25 17.13 27.95
C VAL A 43 11.99 17.40 28.75
N PRO A 44 12.08 17.83 30.04
CA PRO A 44 10.92 18.28 30.78
C PRO A 44 10.16 19.38 30.05
N GLY A 45 8.82 19.26 30.00
CA GLY A 45 7.97 20.19 29.25
C GLY A 45 8.16 21.67 29.62
N CYS A 46 8.44 21.95 30.90
CA CYS A 46 8.71 23.31 31.39
C CYS A 46 9.98 23.94 30.81
N LEU A 47 10.94 23.14 30.33
CA LEU A 47 12.18 23.65 29.72
C LEU A 47 12.05 23.91 28.21
N HIS A 48 11.02 23.42 27.54
CA HIS A 48 10.86 23.57 26.09
C HIS A 48 10.87 25.05 25.63
N PRO A 49 10.12 26.00 26.26
CA PRO A 49 10.15 27.40 25.84
C PRO A 49 11.51 28.05 26.02
N LEU A 50 12.19 27.75 27.13
CA LEU A 50 13.51 28.27 27.42
C LEU A 50 14.56 27.77 26.42
N LEU A 51 14.60 26.45 26.16
CA LEU A 51 15.54 25.86 25.22
C LEU A 51 15.31 26.34 23.79
N ARG A 52 14.05 26.59 23.43
CA ARG A 52 13.72 27.18 22.11
C ARG A 52 14.26 28.61 22.01
N ALA A 53 14.02 29.45 23.01
CA ALA A 53 14.52 30.81 23.04
C ALA A 53 16.05 30.88 23.03
N LEU A 54 16.73 29.96 23.76
CA LEU A 54 18.19 29.84 23.73
C LEU A 54 18.70 29.46 22.33
N ALA A 55 18.09 28.47 21.69
CA ALA A 55 18.46 28.04 20.35
C ALA A 55 18.27 29.17 19.32
N GLU A 56 17.15 29.91 19.38
CA GLU A 56 16.86 31.05 18.50
C GLU A 56 17.81 32.22 18.71
N THR A 57 18.34 32.41 19.93
CA THR A 57 19.19 33.52 20.29
C THR A 57 20.67 33.25 20.05
N HIS A 58 21.14 32.03 20.26
CA HIS A 58 22.58 31.73 20.28
C HIS A 58 23.03 30.92 19.06
N GLU A 59 22.13 30.16 18.43
CA GLU A 59 22.50 29.34 17.28
C GLU A 59 22.27 30.10 15.97
N ARG A 60 23.21 29.96 15.04
CA ARG A 60 23.05 30.49 13.70
C ARG A 60 21.99 29.71 12.92
N PRO A 61 21.09 30.37 12.16
CA PRO A 61 20.07 29.67 11.39
C PRO A 61 20.62 28.56 10.48
N ALA A 62 21.79 28.79 9.84
CA ALA A 62 22.43 27.79 9.00
C ALA A 62 22.93 26.57 9.78
N GLU A 63 23.38 26.71 11.02
CA GLU A 63 23.81 25.61 11.88
C GLU A 63 22.63 24.77 12.34
N LEU A 64 21.51 25.42 12.71
CA LEU A 64 20.25 24.73 13.04
C LEU A 64 19.71 23.97 11.83
N GLN A 65 19.77 24.56 10.64
CA GLN A 65 19.36 23.90 9.41
C GLN A 65 20.22 22.69 9.09
N LEU A 66 21.56 22.81 9.25
CA LEU A 66 22.47 21.70 9.06
C LEU A 66 22.24 20.56 10.08
N ALA A 67 21.99 20.92 11.34
CA ALA A 67 21.68 19.93 12.39
C ALA A 67 20.37 19.18 12.06
N ARG A 68 19.34 19.89 11.65
CA ARG A 68 18.06 19.30 11.19
C ARG A 68 18.29 18.40 9.98
N ALA A 69 19.06 18.84 9.00
CA ALA A 69 19.37 18.04 7.81
C ALA A 69 20.06 16.72 8.17
N ARG A 70 21.07 16.75 9.05
CA ARG A 70 21.76 15.52 9.53
C ARG A 70 20.81 14.56 10.24
N MET A 71 19.95 15.06 11.10
CA MET A 71 18.94 14.26 11.80
C MET A 71 17.92 13.63 10.83
N LEU A 72 17.40 14.40 9.89
CA LEU A 72 16.47 13.91 8.89
C LEU A 72 17.11 12.85 7.98
N GLU A 73 18.34 13.06 7.51
CA GLU A 73 19.05 12.08 6.68
C GLU A 73 19.29 10.75 7.43
N ARG A 74 19.68 10.82 8.72
CA ARG A 74 19.76 9.63 9.57
C ARG A 74 18.42 8.92 9.69
N THR A 75 17.34 9.68 9.93
CA THR A 75 15.99 9.13 10.08
C THR A 75 15.52 8.45 8.79
N VAL A 76 15.80 9.05 7.63
CA VAL A 76 15.53 8.44 6.31
C VAL A 76 16.23 7.09 6.17
N ARG A 77 17.50 6.99 6.56
CA ARG A 77 18.26 5.71 6.51
C ARG A 77 17.72 4.67 7.48
N LEU A 78 17.28 5.08 8.68
CA LEU A 78 16.64 4.17 9.64
C LEU A 78 15.30 3.64 9.09
N LEU A 79 14.49 4.49 8.47
CA LEU A 79 13.24 4.07 7.83
C LEU A 79 13.47 3.14 6.64
N GLN A 80 14.54 3.35 5.87
CA GLN A 80 14.94 2.43 4.81
C GLN A 80 15.32 1.05 5.36
N SER A 81 16.07 1.01 6.46
CA SER A 81 16.42 -0.24 7.14
C SER A 81 15.18 -0.92 7.75
N CYS A 82 14.31 -0.13 8.38
CA CYS A 82 13.05 -0.59 8.98
C CYS A 82 12.16 -1.29 7.94
N ARG A 83 12.06 -0.73 6.74
CA ARG A 83 11.34 -1.35 5.65
C ARG A 83 12.05 -2.59 5.10
N ALA A 84 13.36 -2.48 4.82
CA ALA A 84 14.11 -3.53 4.13
C ALA A 84 14.15 -4.85 4.92
N ILE A 85 14.04 -4.79 6.26
CA ILE A 85 14.03 -5.99 7.11
C ILE A 85 12.73 -6.79 6.99
N THR A 86 11.65 -6.20 6.47
CA THR A 86 10.38 -6.93 6.19
C THR A 86 10.39 -7.60 4.81
N GLU A 87 11.32 -7.21 3.93
CA GLU A 87 11.45 -7.73 2.57
C GLU A 87 12.53 -8.84 2.50
N THR A 88 12.44 -9.83 3.39
CA THR A 88 13.47 -10.88 3.58
C THR A 88 13.73 -11.71 2.32
N ASP A 89 12.75 -11.86 1.45
CA ASP A 89 12.82 -12.67 0.24
C ASP A 89 13.49 -11.95 -0.95
N SER A 90 13.70 -10.63 -0.81
CA SER A 90 14.35 -9.81 -1.84
C SER A 90 15.87 -9.80 -1.69
N PRO A 91 16.64 -10.37 -2.66
CA PRO A 91 18.10 -10.29 -2.64
C PRO A 91 18.63 -8.86 -2.57
N GLN A 92 17.94 -7.93 -3.26
CA GLN A 92 18.28 -6.51 -3.28
C GLN A 92 18.08 -5.82 -1.92
N ALA A 93 17.04 -6.22 -1.16
CA ALA A 93 16.79 -5.70 0.18
C ALA A 93 17.89 -6.19 1.16
N ARG A 94 18.28 -7.46 1.06
CA ARG A 94 19.39 -8.02 1.85
C ARG A 94 20.72 -7.32 1.57
N GLU A 95 21.07 -7.11 0.31
CA GLU A 95 22.29 -6.41 -0.09
C GLU A 95 22.31 -4.96 0.45
N LYS A 96 21.19 -4.25 0.35
CA LYS A 96 21.03 -2.91 0.93
C LYS A 96 21.22 -2.90 2.45
N LEU A 97 20.64 -3.88 3.17
CA LEU A 97 20.83 -4.00 4.62
C LEU A 97 22.29 -4.28 4.98
N LEU A 98 22.97 -5.17 4.26
CA LEU A 98 24.38 -5.50 4.51
C LEU A 98 25.29 -4.31 4.25
N GLY A 99 24.98 -3.46 3.27
CA GLY A 99 25.73 -2.23 2.98
C GLY A 99 25.51 -1.08 3.99
N MET A 100 24.55 -1.20 4.93
CA MET A 100 24.31 -0.18 5.94
C MET A 100 25.22 -0.36 7.16
N PRO A 101 25.67 0.75 7.81
CA PRO A 101 26.37 0.69 9.09
C PRO A 101 25.55 -0.07 10.15
N SER A 102 26.20 -0.81 11.04
CA SER A 102 25.54 -1.60 12.10
C SER A 102 24.60 -0.74 12.98
N SER A 103 24.96 0.51 13.23
CA SER A 103 24.16 1.47 14.00
C SER A 103 22.84 1.92 13.34
N LEU A 104 22.62 1.55 12.07
CA LEU A 104 21.42 1.81 11.30
C LEU A 104 20.62 0.55 10.99
N ARG A 105 21.12 -0.63 11.38
CA ARG A 105 20.44 -1.91 11.15
C ARG A 105 19.62 -2.32 12.36
N PHE A 106 18.46 -2.89 12.12
CA PHE A 106 17.67 -3.55 13.15
C PHE A 106 18.07 -5.02 13.27
N SER A 107 18.01 -5.57 14.48
CA SER A 107 18.34 -6.96 14.76
C SER A 107 17.26 -7.94 14.29
N SER A 108 16.01 -7.49 14.22
CA SER A 108 14.87 -8.30 13.81
C SER A 108 13.72 -7.43 13.26
N PRO A 109 12.78 -8.00 12.49
CA PRO A 109 11.55 -7.31 12.08
C PRO A 109 10.75 -6.77 13.28
N ARG A 110 10.72 -7.50 14.40
CA ARG A 110 10.06 -7.09 15.64
C ARG A 110 10.71 -5.85 16.25
N ALA A 111 12.04 -5.81 16.32
CA ALA A 111 12.77 -4.64 16.82
C ALA A 111 12.51 -3.39 15.93
N ALA A 112 12.40 -3.56 14.62
CA ALA A 112 12.05 -2.50 13.69
C ALA A 112 10.60 -2.00 13.90
N ALA A 113 9.65 -2.92 14.08
CA ALA A 113 8.26 -2.60 14.36
C ALA A 113 8.09 -1.85 15.69
N ASP A 114 8.76 -2.30 16.75
CA ASP A 114 8.75 -1.64 18.06
C ASP A 114 9.37 -0.23 18.00
N TRP A 115 10.48 -0.10 17.29
CA TRP A 115 11.11 1.21 17.08
C TRP A 115 10.14 2.16 16.33
N LEU A 116 9.51 1.69 15.24
CA LEU A 116 8.57 2.49 14.46
C LEU A 116 7.36 2.89 15.31
N ARG A 117 6.81 1.97 16.10
CA ARG A 117 5.68 2.21 17.00
C ARG A 117 5.99 3.31 18.04
N VAL A 118 7.12 3.20 18.70
CA VAL A 118 7.52 4.17 19.74
C VAL A 118 7.85 5.54 19.14
N ARG A 119 8.48 5.56 17.95
CA ARG A 119 8.92 6.79 17.29
C ARG A 119 7.87 7.42 16.37
N ARG A 120 6.76 6.76 16.09
CA ARG A 120 5.70 7.23 15.19
C ARG A 120 5.27 8.69 15.45
N PRO A 121 4.95 9.13 16.68
CA PRO A 121 4.56 10.53 16.93
C PRO A 121 5.67 11.52 16.62
N ALA A 122 6.92 11.18 16.95
CA ALA A 122 8.07 12.02 16.69
C ALA A 122 8.41 12.10 15.20
N LEU A 123 8.24 11.01 14.46
CA LEU A 123 8.43 10.97 13.00
C LEU A 123 7.42 11.85 12.27
N LEU A 124 6.14 11.79 12.66
CA LEU A 124 5.09 12.64 12.12
C LEU A 124 5.34 14.12 12.47
N ALA A 125 5.74 14.42 13.71
CA ALA A 125 6.10 15.77 14.10
C ALA A 125 7.31 16.29 13.31
N SER A 126 8.33 15.46 13.09
CA SER A 126 9.50 15.81 12.30
C SER A 126 9.14 16.10 10.83
N ALA A 127 8.21 15.34 10.25
CA ALA A 127 7.70 15.58 8.90
C ALA A 127 6.99 16.94 8.83
N ARG A 128 6.08 17.22 9.77
CA ARG A 128 5.36 18.51 9.84
C ARG A 128 6.31 19.69 10.00
N LEU A 129 7.31 19.58 10.90
CA LEU A 129 8.31 20.62 11.11
C LEU A 129 9.17 20.85 9.86
N ALA A 130 9.61 19.78 9.19
CA ALA A 130 10.41 19.91 7.97
C ALA A 130 9.63 20.56 6.82
N VAL A 131 8.32 20.29 6.71
CA VAL A 131 7.44 20.91 5.72
C VAL A 131 7.15 22.38 6.07
N ALA A 132 6.93 22.68 7.35
CA ALA A 132 6.67 24.05 7.81
C ALA A 132 7.88 24.99 7.61
N ASP A 133 9.10 24.47 7.81
CA ASP A 133 10.36 25.19 7.58
C ASP A 133 10.53 25.58 6.09
N GLY A 134 10.19 24.66 5.17
CA GLY A 134 10.26 24.88 3.72
C GLY A 134 11.67 24.85 3.13
N GLU A 135 12.71 25.00 3.92
CA GLU A 135 14.10 25.02 3.46
C GLU A 135 14.64 23.62 3.12
N LEU A 136 14.11 22.58 3.78
CA LEU A 136 14.53 21.17 3.63
C LEU A 136 13.54 20.32 2.85
N ASP A 137 12.75 20.91 1.96
CA ASP A 137 11.68 20.22 1.21
C ASP A 137 12.12 18.92 0.53
N THR A 138 13.33 18.85 0.00
CA THR A 138 13.85 17.62 -0.62
C THR A 138 14.03 16.49 0.40
N LEU A 139 14.56 16.80 1.59
CA LEU A 139 14.70 15.84 2.67
C LEU A 139 13.34 15.50 3.30
N ALA A 140 12.45 16.47 3.45
CA ALA A 140 11.09 16.27 3.91
C ALA A 140 10.34 15.28 3.00
N ARG A 141 10.41 15.43 1.68
CA ARG A 141 9.81 14.49 0.71
C ARG A 141 10.41 13.10 0.82
N ARG A 142 11.74 12.99 0.95
CA ARG A 142 12.41 11.69 1.15
C ARG A 142 11.98 11.03 2.46
N LEU A 143 11.90 11.79 3.55
CA LEU A 143 11.43 11.33 4.85
C LEU A 143 9.99 10.79 4.73
N MET A 144 9.07 11.57 4.20
CA MET A 144 7.67 11.21 4.04
C MET A 144 7.51 9.96 3.17
N SER A 145 8.23 9.87 2.05
CA SER A 145 8.21 8.69 1.18
C SER A 145 8.69 7.42 1.89
N GLN A 146 9.75 7.49 2.71
CA GLN A 146 10.24 6.32 3.45
C GLN A 146 9.33 5.99 4.64
N LEU A 147 8.75 6.99 5.29
CA LEU A 147 7.82 6.80 6.38
C LEU A 147 6.54 6.07 5.91
N VAL A 148 5.93 6.52 4.80
CA VAL A 148 4.80 5.83 4.18
C VAL A 148 5.12 4.36 3.91
N ARG A 149 6.27 4.08 3.27
CA ARG A 149 6.66 2.71 2.93
C ARG A 149 6.89 1.84 4.16
N ALA A 150 7.55 2.38 5.20
CA ALA A 150 7.78 1.65 6.44
C ALA A 150 6.45 1.38 7.18
N MET A 151 5.55 2.36 7.24
CA MET A 151 4.24 2.18 7.89
C MET A 151 3.37 1.16 7.17
N VAL A 152 3.34 1.19 5.84
CA VAL A 152 2.59 0.20 5.05
C VAL A 152 3.18 -1.19 5.22
N ALA A 153 4.52 -1.33 5.25
CA ALA A 153 5.18 -2.62 5.41
C ALA A 153 4.94 -3.27 6.79
N HIS A 154 4.86 -2.46 7.86
CA HIS A 154 4.71 -2.98 9.23
C HIS A 154 3.26 -3.03 9.72
N TYR A 155 2.39 -2.12 9.28
CA TYR A 155 1.02 -2.01 9.80
C TYR A 155 -0.04 -2.33 8.75
N GLY A 156 0.34 -2.35 7.47
CA GLY A 156 -0.61 -2.35 6.37
C GLY A 156 -1.30 -0.99 6.16
N THR A 157 -1.93 -0.83 5.00
CA THR A 157 -2.53 0.46 4.60
C THR A 157 -3.71 0.85 5.48
N GLN A 158 -4.49 -0.12 5.95
CA GLN A 158 -5.72 0.16 6.70
C GLN A 158 -5.43 0.66 8.12
N ALA A 159 -4.56 -0.03 8.86
CA ALA A 159 -4.20 0.38 10.21
C ALA A 159 -3.40 1.70 10.25
N ALA A 160 -2.69 2.03 9.16
CA ALA A 160 -1.94 3.26 9.03
C ALA A 160 -2.73 4.40 8.37
N ALA A 161 -3.99 4.21 7.99
CA ALA A 161 -4.74 5.12 7.11
C ALA A 161 -4.76 6.58 7.58
N SER A 162 -4.97 6.83 8.88
CA SER A 162 -4.98 8.19 9.44
C SER A 162 -3.64 8.92 9.25
N ASP A 163 -2.53 8.24 9.56
CA ASP A 163 -1.21 8.85 9.41
C ASP A 163 -0.80 9.01 7.96
N LEU A 164 -1.18 8.02 7.12
CA LEU A 164 -0.95 8.10 5.68
C LEU A 164 -1.69 9.30 5.08
N TYR A 165 -2.89 9.57 5.56
CA TYR A 165 -3.65 10.74 5.14
C TYR A 165 -2.93 12.04 5.49
N ASP A 166 -2.46 12.18 6.74
CA ASP A 166 -1.67 13.34 7.18
C ASP A 166 -0.39 13.50 6.35
N ILE A 167 0.36 12.39 6.16
CA ILE A 167 1.62 12.43 5.42
C ILE A 167 1.40 12.81 3.95
N HIS A 168 0.40 12.23 3.29
CA HIS A 168 0.10 12.58 1.89
C HIS A 168 -0.40 14.02 1.76
N GLY A 169 -1.10 14.57 2.77
CA GLY A 169 -1.41 16.00 2.86
C GLY A 169 -0.15 16.87 2.86
N LEU A 170 0.82 16.52 3.72
CA LEU A 170 2.11 17.23 3.75
C LEU A 170 2.89 17.11 2.42
N VAL A 171 2.83 15.96 1.75
CA VAL A 171 3.44 15.79 0.41
C VAL A 171 2.76 16.72 -0.60
N LEU A 172 1.43 16.85 -0.52
CA LEU A 172 0.66 17.73 -1.38
C LEU A 172 1.07 19.19 -1.17
N ASP A 173 1.16 19.65 0.09
CA ASP A 173 1.57 21.02 0.44
C ASP A 173 2.95 21.38 -0.15
N VAL A 174 3.92 20.46 -0.04
CA VAL A 174 5.26 20.65 -0.62
C VAL A 174 5.19 20.67 -2.15
N ALA A 175 4.41 19.76 -2.75
CA ALA A 175 4.30 19.65 -4.20
C ALA A 175 3.66 20.92 -4.80
N GLU A 176 2.67 21.51 -4.14
CA GLU A 176 2.02 22.76 -4.53
C GLU A 176 2.98 23.95 -4.37
N ARG A 177 3.62 24.08 -3.22
CA ARG A 177 4.60 25.17 -2.95
C ARG A 177 5.75 25.17 -3.95
N ARG A 178 6.26 23.99 -4.29
CA ARG A 178 7.39 23.82 -5.22
C ARG A 178 6.96 23.68 -6.68
N ARG A 179 5.67 23.73 -6.97
CA ARG A 179 5.11 23.57 -8.33
C ARG A 179 5.57 22.28 -9.00
N LEU A 180 5.39 21.14 -8.30
CA LEU A 180 5.78 19.82 -8.75
C LEU A 180 4.52 19.03 -9.18
N PRO A 181 4.03 19.19 -10.41
CA PRO A 181 2.73 18.64 -10.81
C PRO A 181 2.68 17.11 -10.78
N ARG A 182 3.81 16.44 -11.01
CA ARG A 182 3.90 14.97 -10.94
C ARG A 182 3.68 14.46 -9.52
N GLU A 183 4.35 15.06 -8.55
CA GLU A 183 4.22 14.74 -7.12
C GLU A 183 2.84 15.13 -6.59
N ARG A 184 2.28 16.26 -7.07
CA ARG A 184 0.92 16.68 -6.77
C ARG A 184 -0.09 15.64 -7.23
N ALA A 185 0.03 15.13 -8.47
CA ALA A 185 -0.83 14.08 -8.98
C ALA A 185 -0.74 12.81 -8.13
N ALA A 186 0.46 12.38 -7.76
CA ALA A 186 0.66 11.19 -6.93
C ALA A 186 0.07 11.35 -5.52
N ALA A 187 0.26 12.51 -4.88
CA ALA A 187 -0.31 12.78 -3.55
C ALA A 187 -1.84 12.79 -3.58
N LEU A 188 -2.43 13.44 -4.58
CA LEU A 188 -3.88 13.49 -4.76
C LEU A 188 -4.49 12.12 -5.04
N LEU A 189 -3.84 11.27 -5.85
CA LEU A 189 -4.25 9.89 -6.07
C LEU A 189 -4.26 9.08 -4.77
N ASN A 190 -3.19 9.17 -3.98
CA ASN A 190 -3.09 8.44 -2.72
C ASN A 190 -4.12 8.92 -1.69
N LEU A 191 -4.36 10.22 -1.58
CA LEU A 191 -5.41 10.78 -0.73
C LEU A 191 -6.80 10.34 -1.20
N GLY A 192 -7.05 10.34 -2.51
CA GLY A 192 -8.30 9.84 -3.09
C GLY A 192 -8.52 8.35 -2.81
N ASP A 193 -7.47 7.53 -2.90
CA ASP A 193 -7.55 6.10 -2.56
C ASP A 193 -7.91 5.88 -1.08
N LEU A 194 -7.38 6.72 -0.17
CA LEU A 194 -7.73 6.68 1.25
C LEU A 194 -9.17 7.13 1.50
N ASP A 195 -9.63 8.18 0.81
CA ASP A 195 -11.02 8.64 0.89
C ASP A 195 -11.99 7.56 0.37
N ALA A 196 -11.69 6.93 -0.75
CA ALA A 196 -12.51 5.85 -1.31
C ALA A 196 -12.63 4.66 -0.34
N ARG A 197 -11.53 4.24 0.29
CA ARG A 197 -11.52 3.16 1.28
C ARG A 197 -12.31 3.46 2.54
N THR A 198 -12.47 4.73 2.89
CA THR A 198 -13.25 5.17 4.05
C THR A 198 -14.68 5.57 3.70
N GLY A 199 -15.14 5.26 2.48
CA GLY A 199 -16.51 5.54 2.01
C GLY A 199 -16.77 7.00 1.62
N ARG A 200 -15.73 7.86 1.65
CA ARG A 200 -15.83 9.26 1.21
C ARG A 200 -15.67 9.38 -0.31
N THR A 201 -16.55 8.68 -1.05
CA THR A 201 -16.42 8.54 -2.51
C THR A 201 -16.51 9.87 -3.26
N ALA A 202 -17.29 10.83 -2.77
CA ALA A 202 -17.40 12.15 -3.38
C ALA A 202 -16.08 12.94 -3.23
N ASP A 203 -15.43 12.89 -2.07
CA ASP A 203 -14.13 13.53 -1.83
C ASP A 203 -13.05 12.85 -2.67
N ALA A 204 -13.07 11.52 -2.72
CA ALA A 204 -12.17 10.74 -3.59
C ALA A 204 -12.28 11.17 -5.05
N LEU A 205 -13.51 11.33 -5.56
CA LEU A 205 -13.77 11.78 -6.93
C LEU A 205 -13.19 13.18 -7.19
N ALA A 206 -13.36 14.10 -6.24
CA ALA A 206 -12.79 15.46 -6.35
C ALA A 206 -11.26 15.41 -6.44
N ARG A 207 -10.62 14.60 -5.58
CA ARG A 207 -9.16 14.43 -5.59
C ARG A 207 -8.65 13.75 -6.86
N TYR A 208 -9.34 12.73 -7.38
CA TYR A 208 -8.97 12.05 -8.61
C TYR A 208 -9.05 12.98 -9.83
N ARG A 209 -10.05 13.89 -9.86
CA ARG A 209 -10.13 14.92 -10.91
C ARG A 209 -8.98 15.91 -10.82
N ALA A 210 -8.67 16.39 -9.63
CA ALA A 210 -7.51 17.26 -9.41
C ALA A 210 -6.18 16.55 -9.77
N ALA A 211 -6.07 15.24 -9.48
CA ALA A 211 -4.92 14.43 -9.88
C ALA A 211 -4.81 14.29 -11.40
N LEU A 212 -5.94 14.14 -12.10
CA LEU A 212 -5.98 14.09 -13.56
C LEU A 212 -5.44 15.40 -14.17
N ASP A 213 -5.87 16.54 -13.64
CA ASP A 213 -5.40 17.85 -14.11
C ASP A 213 -3.90 18.03 -13.84
N ALA A 214 -3.43 17.64 -12.66
CA ALA A 214 -2.01 17.65 -12.32
C ALA A 214 -1.18 16.70 -13.20
N GLY A 215 -1.70 15.51 -13.51
CA GLY A 215 -1.07 14.54 -14.41
C GLY A 215 -0.93 15.07 -15.84
N ARG A 216 -1.94 15.77 -16.34
CA ARG A 216 -1.92 16.46 -17.65
C ARG A 216 -0.91 17.59 -17.65
N GLU A 217 -0.89 18.42 -16.62
CA GLU A 217 0.11 19.48 -16.46
C GLU A 217 1.54 18.92 -16.44
N ALA A 218 1.74 17.80 -15.76
CA ALA A 218 3.02 17.09 -15.71
C ALA A 218 3.39 16.38 -17.02
N ARG A 219 2.46 16.27 -17.97
CA ARG A 219 2.57 15.41 -19.16
C ARG A 219 2.96 13.98 -18.79
N ASP A 220 2.40 13.49 -17.69
CA ASP A 220 2.63 12.14 -17.16
C ASP A 220 1.49 11.22 -17.57
N PRO A 221 1.68 10.39 -18.62
CA PRO A 221 0.62 9.51 -19.12
C PRO A 221 0.26 8.40 -18.10
N TYR A 222 1.20 8.02 -17.24
CA TYR A 222 0.91 7.04 -16.19
C TYR A 222 -0.02 7.62 -15.13
N ALA A 223 0.29 8.79 -14.60
CA ALA A 223 -0.56 9.49 -13.64
C ALA A 223 -1.93 9.82 -14.22
N THR A 224 -1.98 10.29 -15.48
CA THR A 224 -3.21 10.60 -16.20
C THR A 224 -4.09 9.36 -16.35
N GLY A 225 -3.53 8.25 -16.84
CA GLY A 225 -4.27 6.99 -17.02
C GLY A 225 -4.81 6.45 -15.69
N ARG A 226 -4.00 6.43 -14.63
CA ARG A 226 -4.42 6.01 -13.30
C ARG A 226 -5.54 6.91 -12.74
N ALA A 227 -5.43 8.22 -12.91
CA ALA A 227 -6.46 9.16 -12.47
C ALA A 227 -7.80 8.93 -13.20
N MET A 228 -7.79 8.70 -14.52
CA MET A 228 -9.00 8.35 -15.28
C MET A 228 -9.63 7.05 -14.77
N GLU A 229 -8.82 6.02 -14.50
CA GLU A 229 -9.30 4.76 -13.93
C GLU A 229 -9.93 4.96 -12.56
N SER A 230 -9.32 5.78 -11.70
CA SER A 230 -9.83 6.08 -10.36
C SER A 230 -11.12 6.90 -10.41
N VAL A 231 -11.23 7.88 -11.34
CA VAL A 231 -12.48 8.62 -11.58
C VAL A 231 -13.59 7.68 -12.05
N GLY A 232 -13.29 6.76 -12.96
CA GLY A 232 -14.25 5.73 -13.40
C GLY A 232 -14.70 4.83 -12.25
N GLY A 233 -13.76 4.41 -11.39
CA GLY A 233 -14.06 3.63 -10.18
C GLY A 233 -14.97 4.37 -9.22
N ALA A 234 -14.69 5.63 -8.94
CA ALA A 234 -15.53 6.45 -8.07
C ALA A 234 -16.96 6.64 -8.62
N HIS A 235 -17.11 6.83 -9.95
CA HIS A 235 -18.43 6.87 -10.56
C HIS A 235 -19.18 5.52 -10.47
N LEU A 236 -18.44 4.40 -10.58
CA LEU A 236 -19.02 3.06 -10.41
C LEU A 236 -19.60 2.88 -9.01
N GLU A 237 -18.85 3.27 -7.98
CA GLU A 237 -19.28 3.22 -6.57
C GLU A 237 -20.48 4.16 -6.28
N LEU A 238 -20.55 5.27 -7.00
CA LEU A 238 -21.69 6.21 -6.90
C LEU A 238 -22.92 5.76 -7.70
N GLY A 239 -22.86 4.61 -8.40
CA GLY A 239 -23.95 4.10 -9.23
C GLY A 239 -24.11 4.83 -10.58
N ASP A 240 -23.18 5.70 -10.94
CA ASP A 240 -23.19 6.41 -12.22
C ASP A 240 -22.43 5.57 -13.28
N TYR A 241 -23.07 4.50 -13.69
CA TYR A 241 -22.47 3.48 -14.55
C TYR A 241 -22.13 4.00 -15.95
N ASP A 242 -22.86 4.97 -16.46
CA ASP A 242 -22.59 5.57 -17.79
C ASP A 242 -21.29 6.36 -17.76
N ARG A 243 -21.12 7.22 -16.75
CA ARG A 243 -19.87 7.95 -16.59
C ARG A 243 -18.69 7.04 -16.25
N ALA A 244 -18.94 5.99 -15.45
CA ALA A 244 -17.91 5.01 -15.17
C ALA A 244 -17.39 4.35 -16.46
N ALA A 245 -18.30 3.88 -17.31
CA ALA A 245 -17.95 3.26 -18.60
C ALA A 245 -17.20 4.24 -19.53
N ASP A 246 -17.63 5.51 -19.60
CA ASP A 246 -16.96 6.54 -20.40
C ASP A 246 -15.53 6.79 -19.92
N TRP A 247 -15.31 6.96 -18.61
CA TRP A 247 -13.97 7.17 -18.05
C TRP A 247 -13.04 5.98 -18.22
N PHE A 248 -13.53 4.76 -18.01
CA PHE A 248 -12.76 3.56 -18.29
C PHE A 248 -12.46 3.41 -19.80
N GLY A 249 -13.39 3.81 -20.68
CA GLY A 249 -13.16 3.84 -22.13
C GLY A 249 -12.05 4.80 -22.53
N ARG A 250 -11.99 5.99 -21.95
CA ARG A 250 -10.89 6.95 -22.16
C ARG A 250 -9.56 6.40 -21.67
N ALA A 251 -9.53 5.80 -20.47
CA ALA A 251 -8.33 5.15 -19.96
C ALA A 251 -7.87 4.00 -20.87
N LEU A 252 -8.82 3.20 -21.38
CA LEU A 252 -8.56 2.11 -22.30
C LEU A 252 -7.90 2.60 -23.60
N ALA A 253 -8.41 3.69 -24.19
CA ALA A 253 -7.84 4.27 -25.40
C ALA A 253 -6.38 4.68 -25.19
N GLU A 254 -6.05 5.30 -24.03
CA GLU A 254 -4.69 5.65 -23.67
C GLU A 254 -3.78 4.43 -23.49
N ARG A 255 -4.27 3.33 -22.88
CA ARG A 255 -3.50 2.10 -22.69
C ARG A 255 -3.24 1.39 -24.02
N LEU A 256 -4.25 1.34 -24.90
CA LEU A 256 -4.10 0.76 -26.24
C LEU A 256 -3.11 1.55 -27.11
N ALA A 257 -3.13 2.88 -27.03
CA ALA A 257 -2.18 3.72 -27.76
C ALA A 257 -0.71 3.48 -27.35
N ARG A 258 -0.48 2.96 -26.14
CA ARG A 258 0.85 2.62 -25.61
C ARG A 258 1.19 1.13 -25.66
N ASP A 259 0.34 0.30 -26.28
CA ASP A 259 0.47 -1.17 -26.32
C ASP A 259 0.52 -1.84 -24.93
N GLU A 260 -0.09 -1.22 -23.92
CA GLU A 260 -0.19 -1.74 -22.53
C GLU A 260 -1.33 -2.78 -22.44
N ARG A 261 -1.10 -3.95 -23.05
CA ARG A 261 -2.14 -4.98 -23.30
C ARG A 261 -2.73 -5.57 -22.01
N ALA A 262 -1.94 -5.73 -20.96
CA ALA A 262 -2.41 -6.26 -19.68
C ALA A 262 -3.41 -5.30 -19.01
N ASP A 263 -3.08 -4.01 -18.97
CA ASP A 263 -3.96 -2.98 -18.43
C ASP A 263 -5.22 -2.80 -19.28
N ALA A 264 -5.09 -2.88 -20.62
CA ALA A 264 -6.24 -2.84 -21.52
C ALA A 264 -7.22 -4.01 -21.27
N ALA A 265 -6.71 -5.23 -21.03
CA ALA A 265 -7.55 -6.39 -20.70
C ALA A 265 -8.33 -6.17 -19.40
N ARG A 266 -7.68 -5.62 -18.37
CA ARG A 266 -8.30 -5.26 -17.08
C ARG A 266 -9.37 -4.18 -17.25
N LEU A 267 -9.14 -3.18 -18.10
CA LEU A 267 -10.10 -2.10 -18.37
C LEU A 267 -11.33 -2.57 -19.13
N TYR A 268 -11.18 -3.50 -20.07
CA TYR A 268 -12.35 -4.16 -20.69
C TYR A 268 -13.24 -4.83 -19.64
N GLY A 269 -12.65 -5.49 -18.63
CA GLY A 269 -13.39 -6.04 -17.49
C GLY A 269 -14.13 -4.98 -16.70
N ARG A 270 -13.49 -3.85 -16.40
CA ARG A 270 -14.15 -2.73 -15.68
C ARG A 270 -15.31 -2.11 -16.46
N ILE A 271 -15.16 -1.94 -17.78
CA ILE A 271 -16.25 -1.48 -18.65
C ILE A 271 -17.38 -2.53 -18.69
N GLY A 272 -17.02 -3.82 -18.77
CA GLY A 272 -17.96 -4.92 -18.67
C GLY A 272 -18.76 -4.89 -17.38
N ALA A 273 -18.12 -4.66 -16.25
CA ALA A 273 -18.79 -4.52 -14.94
C ALA A 273 -19.74 -3.32 -14.90
N ALA A 274 -19.32 -2.14 -15.37
CA ALA A 274 -20.17 -0.96 -15.44
C ALA A 274 -21.43 -1.21 -16.28
N HIS A 275 -21.31 -1.85 -17.44
CA HIS A 275 -22.47 -2.24 -18.25
C HIS A 275 -23.33 -3.33 -17.61
N THR A 276 -22.72 -4.25 -16.83
CA THR A 276 -23.47 -5.28 -16.10
C THR A 276 -24.39 -4.63 -15.07
N TYR A 277 -23.86 -3.72 -14.25
CA TYR A 277 -24.65 -3.00 -13.25
C TYR A 277 -25.70 -2.06 -13.87
N ALA A 278 -25.44 -1.54 -15.08
CA ALA A 278 -26.38 -0.74 -15.84
C ALA A 278 -27.49 -1.59 -16.53
N GLY A 279 -27.47 -2.92 -16.42
CA GLY A 279 -28.43 -3.81 -17.10
C GLY A 279 -28.20 -3.93 -18.60
N ARG A 280 -27.11 -3.39 -19.15
CA ARG A 280 -26.77 -3.44 -20.57
C ARG A 280 -25.99 -4.71 -20.90
N TYR A 281 -26.63 -5.85 -20.78
CA TYR A 281 -25.99 -7.16 -20.88
C TYR A 281 -25.31 -7.45 -22.22
N GLY A 282 -25.81 -6.86 -23.33
CA GLY A 282 -25.17 -7.00 -24.64
C GLY A 282 -23.78 -6.36 -24.69
N GLU A 283 -23.66 -5.11 -24.20
CA GLU A 283 -22.40 -4.38 -24.07
C GLU A 283 -21.47 -5.07 -23.07
N ALA A 284 -22.02 -5.48 -21.92
CA ALA A 284 -21.26 -6.20 -20.90
C ALA A 284 -20.60 -7.46 -21.46
N GLN A 285 -21.36 -8.30 -22.18
CA GLN A 285 -20.81 -9.51 -22.80
C GLN A 285 -19.70 -9.22 -23.82
N ARG A 286 -19.85 -8.17 -24.64
CA ARG A 286 -18.79 -7.77 -25.60
C ARG A 286 -17.49 -7.42 -24.88
N ASN A 287 -17.59 -6.62 -23.81
CA ASN A 287 -16.44 -6.17 -23.07
C ASN A 287 -15.79 -7.30 -22.24
N TRP A 288 -16.59 -8.17 -21.61
CA TRP A 288 -16.05 -9.32 -20.90
C TRP A 288 -15.37 -10.33 -21.84
N ARG A 289 -15.90 -10.56 -23.04
CA ARG A 289 -15.21 -11.38 -24.06
C ARG A 289 -13.88 -10.76 -24.50
N ALA A 290 -13.82 -9.44 -24.63
CA ALA A 290 -12.57 -8.73 -24.92
C ALA A 290 -11.56 -8.87 -23.78
N ALA A 291 -12.01 -8.79 -22.51
CA ALA A 291 -11.18 -9.04 -21.34
C ALA A 291 -10.62 -10.46 -21.32
N VAL A 292 -11.47 -11.49 -21.52
CA VAL A 292 -11.06 -12.90 -21.63
C VAL A 292 -9.99 -13.08 -22.72
N ALA A 293 -10.24 -12.54 -23.92
CA ALA A 293 -9.30 -12.64 -25.03
C ALA A 293 -7.98 -11.91 -24.73
N GLY A 294 -8.03 -10.78 -24.02
CA GLY A 294 -6.86 -10.04 -23.57
C GLY A 294 -6.03 -10.82 -22.56
N HIS A 295 -6.65 -11.32 -21.47
CA HIS A 295 -5.96 -12.11 -20.45
C HIS A 295 -5.36 -13.39 -21.03
N ARG A 296 -6.08 -14.08 -21.93
CA ARG A 296 -5.55 -15.26 -22.64
C ARG A 296 -4.28 -14.94 -23.43
N ARG A 297 -4.25 -13.81 -24.18
CA ARG A 297 -3.07 -13.40 -24.95
C ARG A 297 -1.88 -13.04 -24.05
N ASN A 298 -2.16 -12.53 -22.85
CA ASN A 298 -1.13 -12.18 -21.87
C ASN A 298 -0.65 -13.39 -21.04
N GLY A 299 -1.27 -14.57 -21.19
CA GLY A 299 -0.95 -15.76 -20.40
C GLY A 299 -1.41 -15.70 -18.95
N ASP A 300 -2.28 -14.74 -18.57
CA ASP A 300 -2.81 -14.60 -17.22
C ASP A 300 -4.02 -15.51 -17.04
N LEU A 301 -3.76 -16.76 -16.65
CA LEU A 301 -4.76 -17.80 -16.52
C LEU A 301 -5.79 -17.50 -15.42
N ALA A 302 -5.35 -16.95 -14.29
CA ALA A 302 -6.23 -16.61 -13.17
C ALA A 302 -7.17 -15.45 -13.53
N ALA A 303 -6.66 -14.40 -14.17
CA ALA A 303 -7.50 -13.29 -14.62
C ALA A 303 -8.45 -13.72 -15.76
N GLN A 304 -8.01 -14.64 -16.64
CA GLN A 304 -8.87 -15.22 -17.66
C GLN A 304 -10.04 -15.99 -17.04
N ALA A 305 -9.78 -16.83 -16.02
CA ALA A 305 -10.82 -17.58 -15.33
C ALA A 305 -11.81 -16.64 -14.62
N ARG A 306 -11.32 -15.60 -13.95
CA ARG A 306 -12.17 -14.58 -13.32
C ARG A 306 -13.03 -13.84 -14.35
N ALA A 307 -12.48 -13.45 -15.49
CA ALA A 307 -13.23 -12.78 -16.54
C ALA A 307 -14.30 -13.69 -17.17
N LEU A 308 -14.03 -14.99 -17.33
CA LEU A 308 -15.03 -15.99 -17.75
C LEU A 308 -16.15 -16.15 -16.71
N SER A 309 -15.83 -16.17 -15.41
CA SER A 309 -16.82 -16.18 -14.33
C SER A 309 -17.79 -14.99 -14.45
N GLU A 310 -17.27 -13.80 -14.68
CA GLU A 310 -18.07 -12.61 -14.84
C GLU A 310 -18.90 -12.63 -16.14
N LEU A 311 -18.35 -13.15 -17.23
CA LEU A 311 -19.08 -13.37 -18.47
C LEU A 311 -20.25 -14.32 -18.26
N ALA A 312 -20.05 -15.43 -17.53
CA ALA A 312 -21.09 -16.39 -17.19
C ALA A 312 -22.23 -15.72 -16.39
N ARG A 313 -21.87 -14.85 -15.42
CA ARG A 313 -22.85 -14.07 -14.64
C ARG A 313 -23.72 -13.16 -15.54
N VAL A 314 -23.10 -12.49 -16.48
CA VAL A 314 -23.84 -11.62 -17.42
C VAL A 314 -24.75 -12.44 -18.34
N GLN A 315 -24.33 -13.62 -18.74
CA GLN A 315 -25.18 -14.55 -19.53
C GLN A 315 -26.39 -15.03 -18.73
N GLU A 316 -26.21 -15.32 -17.44
CA GLU A 316 -27.28 -15.67 -16.52
C GLU A 316 -28.30 -14.52 -16.36
N TYR A 317 -27.84 -13.30 -16.08
CA TYR A 317 -28.68 -12.10 -16.00
C TYR A 317 -29.42 -11.79 -17.31
N ALA A 318 -28.85 -12.18 -18.45
CA ALA A 318 -29.49 -12.09 -19.75
C ALA A 318 -30.45 -13.25 -20.06
N GLY A 319 -30.71 -14.16 -19.11
CA GLY A 319 -31.57 -15.34 -19.26
C GLY A 319 -30.98 -16.47 -20.08
N ARG A 320 -29.66 -16.48 -20.32
CA ARG A 320 -28.96 -17.47 -21.16
C ARG A 320 -28.27 -18.51 -20.31
N LEU A 321 -29.04 -19.25 -19.54
CA LEU A 321 -28.53 -20.18 -18.51
C LEU A 321 -27.60 -21.27 -19.07
N GLU A 322 -27.94 -21.86 -20.23
CA GLU A 322 -27.09 -22.88 -20.85
C GLU A 322 -25.72 -22.34 -21.30
N GLU A 323 -25.68 -21.10 -21.81
CA GLU A 323 -24.43 -20.45 -22.17
C GLU A 323 -23.61 -20.15 -20.91
N SER A 324 -24.28 -19.66 -19.85
CA SER A 324 -23.65 -19.40 -18.56
C SER A 324 -22.98 -20.65 -17.99
N LEU A 325 -23.69 -21.80 -17.96
CA LEU A 325 -23.13 -23.07 -17.49
C LEU A 325 -21.90 -23.51 -18.29
N ARG A 326 -21.95 -23.39 -19.62
CA ARG A 326 -20.79 -23.72 -20.47
C ARG A 326 -19.59 -22.85 -20.17
N THR A 327 -19.82 -21.53 -20.06
CA THR A 327 -18.78 -20.55 -19.76
C THR A 327 -18.21 -20.74 -18.35
N CYS A 328 -19.07 -21.06 -17.37
CA CYS A 328 -18.63 -21.32 -16.01
C CYS A 328 -17.76 -22.59 -15.91
N ARG A 329 -18.12 -23.67 -16.62
CA ARG A 329 -17.29 -24.88 -16.71
C ARG A 329 -15.92 -24.59 -17.34
N GLU A 330 -15.89 -23.78 -18.38
CA GLU A 330 -14.61 -23.31 -18.98
C GLU A 330 -13.78 -22.51 -17.97
N ALA A 331 -14.43 -21.65 -17.16
CA ALA A 331 -13.77 -20.90 -16.11
C ALA A 331 -13.12 -21.82 -15.04
N VAL A 332 -13.82 -22.89 -14.62
CA VAL A 332 -13.29 -23.91 -13.68
C VAL A 332 -12.02 -24.55 -14.23
N GLU A 333 -12.03 -24.90 -15.53
CA GLU A 333 -10.85 -25.53 -16.15
C GLU A 333 -9.65 -24.59 -16.21
N TRP A 334 -9.86 -23.31 -16.50
CA TRP A 334 -8.78 -22.31 -16.45
C TRP A 334 -8.29 -22.00 -15.04
N ALA A 335 -9.19 -21.96 -14.04
CA ALA A 335 -8.81 -21.82 -12.64
C ALA A 335 -7.97 -23.00 -12.14
N ARG A 336 -8.31 -24.24 -12.59
CA ARG A 336 -7.52 -25.43 -12.31
C ARG A 336 -6.10 -25.34 -12.87
N ARG A 337 -5.96 -24.80 -14.11
CA ARG A 337 -4.64 -24.60 -14.74
C ARG A 337 -3.84 -23.47 -14.09
N ALA A 338 -4.52 -22.54 -13.45
CA ALA A 338 -3.91 -21.44 -12.72
C ALA A 338 -3.51 -21.82 -11.28
N ASP A 339 -3.86 -23.05 -10.85
CA ASP A 339 -3.69 -23.53 -9.48
C ASP A 339 -4.33 -22.63 -8.41
N ASP A 340 -5.48 -22.01 -8.76
CA ASP A 340 -6.25 -21.12 -7.88
C ASP A 340 -7.43 -21.90 -7.28
N THR A 341 -7.18 -22.56 -6.15
CA THR A 341 -8.16 -23.43 -5.46
C THR A 341 -9.36 -22.63 -4.96
N ARG A 342 -9.16 -21.42 -4.43
CA ARG A 342 -10.25 -20.55 -3.95
C ARG A 342 -11.17 -20.12 -5.09
N LEU A 343 -10.60 -19.74 -6.23
CA LEU A 343 -11.39 -19.42 -7.42
C LEU A 343 -12.17 -20.63 -7.93
N ARG A 344 -11.57 -21.84 -7.93
CA ARG A 344 -12.25 -23.07 -8.32
C ARG A 344 -13.44 -23.38 -7.41
N ALA A 345 -13.25 -23.29 -6.10
CA ALA A 345 -14.33 -23.49 -5.13
C ALA A 345 -15.47 -22.48 -5.35
N ALA A 346 -15.16 -21.20 -5.51
CA ALA A 346 -16.16 -20.17 -5.80
C ALA A 346 -16.92 -20.43 -7.12
N LEU A 347 -16.25 -20.94 -8.16
CA LEU A 347 -16.88 -21.30 -9.43
C LEU A 347 -17.76 -22.54 -9.30
N HIS A 348 -17.39 -23.52 -8.47
CA HIS A 348 -18.24 -24.68 -8.18
C HIS A 348 -19.50 -24.27 -7.42
N LEU A 349 -19.43 -23.34 -6.43
CA LEU A 349 -20.62 -22.82 -5.77
C LEU A 349 -21.55 -22.13 -6.77
N ARG A 350 -20.99 -21.37 -7.69
CA ARG A 350 -21.76 -20.71 -8.74
C ARG A 350 -22.43 -21.70 -9.70
N LEU A 351 -21.73 -22.79 -10.08
CA LEU A 351 -22.34 -23.86 -10.86
C LEU A 351 -23.50 -24.51 -10.09
N ALA A 352 -23.35 -24.70 -8.78
CA ALA A 352 -24.42 -25.24 -7.95
C ALA A 352 -25.66 -24.35 -7.99
N ASP A 353 -25.51 -23.02 -7.82
CA ASP A 353 -26.62 -22.10 -7.88
C ASP A 353 -27.31 -22.11 -9.26
N SER A 354 -26.51 -22.18 -10.34
CA SER A 354 -27.07 -22.29 -11.69
C SER A 354 -27.83 -23.59 -11.93
N PHE A 355 -27.39 -24.74 -11.36
CA PHE A 355 -28.10 -26.01 -11.43
C PHE A 355 -29.39 -25.99 -10.61
N ASP A 356 -29.41 -25.33 -9.45
CA ASP A 356 -30.64 -25.15 -8.67
C ASP A 356 -31.69 -24.36 -9.47
N HIS A 357 -31.28 -23.29 -10.13
CA HIS A 357 -32.17 -22.50 -11.02
C HIS A 357 -32.72 -23.32 -12.19
N LEU A 358 -31.98 -24.33 -12.64
CA LEU A 358 -32.44 -25.26 -13.68
C LEU A 358 -33.26 -26.45 -13.16
N GLY A 359 -33.46 -26.56 -11.84
CA GLY A 359 -34.20 -27.63 -11.20
C GLY A 359 -33.43 -28.95 -11.14
N ASP A 360 -32.11 -28.94 -11.15
CA ASP A 360 -31.24 -30.11 -10.96
C ASP A 360 -30.52 -30.03 -9.59
N PRO A 361 -31.20 -30.36 -8.49
CA PRO A 361 -30.62 -30.32 -7.15
C PRO A 361 -29.51 -31.36 -6.92
N ALA A 362 -29.49 -32.44 -7.70
CA ALA A 362 -28.48 -33.47 -7.57
C ALA A 362 -27.09 -32.95 -8.04
N SER A 363 -27.06 -32.33 -9.20
CA SER A 363 -25.86 -31.66 -9.72
C SER A 363 -25.42 -30.47 -8.82
N ALA A 364 -26.39 -29.69 -8.30
CA ALA A 364 -26.11 -28.60 -7.38
C ALA A 364 -25.41 -29.11 -6.09
N ALA A 365 -25.97 -30.18 -5.48
CA ALA A 365 -25.38 -30.78 -4.29
C ALA A 365 -23.96 -31.37 -4.53
N LEU A 366 -23.73 -31.92 -5.72
CA LEU A 366 -22.39 -32.40 -6.10
C LEU A 366 -21.36 -31.25 -6.15
N HIS A 367 -21.74 -30.17 -6.79
CA HIS A 367 -20.84 -29.01 -6.91
C HIS A 367 -20.57 -28.32 -5.57
N ARG A 368 -21.57 -28.22 -4.65
CA ARG A 368 -21.36 -27.70 -3.28
C ARG A 368 -20.36 -28.56 -2.51
N ARG A 369 -20.56 -29.88 -2.48
CA ARG A 369 -19.61 -30.79 -1.83
C ARG A 369 -18.19 -30.72 -2.40
N THR A 370 -18.07 -30.50 -3.71
CA THR A 370 -16.76 -30.32 -4.34
C THR A 370 -16.08 -29.04 -3.87
N ALA A 371 -16.83 -27.95 -3.74
CA ALA A 371 -16.29 -26.69 -3.24
C ALA A 371 -15.89 -26.77 -1.76
N GLU A 372 -16.74 -27.38 -0.92
CA GLU A 372 -16.47 -27.60 0.52
C GLU A 372 -15.17 -28.37 0.70
N ARG A 373 -15.02 -29.52 0.03
CA ARG A 373 -13.79 -30.31 0.11
C ARG A 373 -12.54 -29.55 -0.30
N MET A 374 -12.60 -28.73 -1.38
CA MET A 374 -11.46 -27.92 -1.83
C MET A 374 -11.04 -26.89 -0.78
N LEU A 375 -12.00 -26.27 -0.10
CA LEU A 375 -11.73 -25.28 0.95
C LEU A 375 -11.18 -25.93 2.23
N GLU A 376 -11.66 -27.15 2.57
CA GLU A 376 -11.15 -27.92 3.69
C GLU A 376 -9.69 -28.39 3.45
N GLU A 377 -9.39 -28.86 2.23
CA GLU A 377 -8.03 -29.25 1.84
C GLU A 377 -7.06 -28.05 1.93
N GLU A 378 -7.45 -26.88 1.41
CA GLU A 378 -6.62 -25.66 1.46
C GLU A 378 -6.40 -25.18 2.90
N ALA A 379 -7.44 -25.19 3.76
CA ALA A 379 -7.30 -24.82 5.16
C ALA A 379 -6.33 -25.78 5.92
N SER A 380 -6.38 -27.07 5.62
CA SER A 380 -5.49 -28.06 6.23
C SER A 380 -4.04 -27.90 5.78
N GLU A 381 -3.81 -27.47 4.54
CA GLU A 381 -2.47 -27.16 4.02
C GLU A 381 -1.90 -25.91 4.67
N GLU A 382 -2.70 -24.82 4.80
CA GLU A 382 -2.30 -23.58 5.48
C GLU A 382 -1.92 -23.83 6.96
N ASP A 383 -2.71 -24.63 7.69
CA ASP A 383 -2.43 -24.99 9.09
C ASP A 383 -1.13 -25.84 9.21
N SER A 384 -0.92 -26.78 8.30
CA SER A 384 0.29 -27.60 8.26
C SER A 384 1.55 -26.79 7.96
N GLU A 385 1.49 -25.81 7.07
CA GLU A 385 2.60 -24.89 6.78
C GLU A 385 2.92 -23.99 7.98
N LEU A 386 1.91 -23.52 8.70
CA LEU A 386 2.07 -22.72 9.92
C LEU A 386 2.74 -23.54 11.04
N GLU A 387 2.35 -24.81 11.24
CA GLU A 387 2.97 -25.69 12.22
C GLU A 387 4.42 -26.04 11.86
N GLN A 388 4.71 -26.30 10.58
CA GLN A 388 6.09 -26.54 10.11
C GLN A 388 6.97 -25.29 10.23
N GLY A 389 6.41 -24.11 9.98
CA GLY A 389 7.08 -22.81 10.18
C GLY A 389 7.41 -22.55 11.65
N ALA A 390 6.50 -22.89 12.57
CA ALA A 390 6.70 -22.76 14.02
C ALA A 390 7.78 -23.72 14.52
N ASN A 391 7.74 -24.99 14.10
CA ASN A 391 8.70 -26.03 14.48
C ASN A 391 10.12 -25.75 13.97
N THR A 392 10.26 -25.16 12.78
CA THR A 392 11.56 -24.73 12.21
C THR A 392 12.14 -23.54 12.97
N CYS A 393 11.30 -22.70 13.56
CA CYS A 393 11.73 -21.57 14.39
C CYS A 393 12.23 -22.04 15.78
N GLU A 394 11.58 -23.04 16.36
CA GLU A 394 11.99 -23.65 17.66
C GLU A 394 13.30 -24.44 17.55
N ILE A 395 13.53 -25.17 16.46
CA ILE A 395 14.79 -25.93 16.24
C ILE A 395 15.97 -24.97 16.02
N ARG A 396 15.74 -23.81 15.38
CA ARG A 396 16.79 -22.78 15.22
C ARG A 396 17.09 -22.01 16.50
N SER A 397 16.15 -21.87 17.41
CA SER A 397 16.41 -21.25 18.71
C SER A 397 17.14 -22.19 19.67
N ALA A 398 16.86 -23.50 19.63
CA ALA A 398 17.53 -24.51 20.42
C ALA A 398 18.99 -24.78 19.99
N SER A 399 19.32 -24.59 18.70
CA SER A 399 20.71 -24.74 18.20
C SER A 399 21.57 -23.48 18.30
N ALA A 400 21.05 -22.40 18.87
CA ALA A 400 21.80 -21.16 19.12
C ALA A 400 22.20 -20.98 20.59
N GLU A 401 21.81 -21.92 21.46
CA GLU A 401 22.15 -21.94 22.91
C GLU A 401 23.23 -22.99 23.28
N ASP A 402 23.77 -23.77 22.33
CA ASP A 402 24.96 -24.59 22.45
C ASP A 402 26.15 -23.92 21.71
#